data_dad32a9fee5863c7ad1ef49afe0b267a
#
_entry.id   dad32a9fee5863c7ad1ef49afe0b267a
#
_cell.length_a   1.000
_cell.length_b   1.000
_cell.length_c   1.000
_cell.angle_alpha   90.00
_cell.angle_beta   90.00
_cell.angle_gamma   90.00
#
_symmetry.space_group_name_H-M   'P 1'
#
loop_
_entity.id
_entity.type
_entity.pdbx_description
1 polymer ?
#
loop_
_entity_poly.entity_id
_entity_poly.type
_entity_poly.pdbx_seq_one_letter_code
_entity_poly.pdbx_strand_id
1 'polypeptide(L)'
;MLHINQGTMSPPLVPNRNVVKEVEFGMCTVTCGIGVREVMLTNGCPGGESKCVVRVEECRGPIDCGWGKPISESLESVRLACIHTSPLNRFKYMWKLLRPDQQSIVLVNDSAIIEVRRESHPLAFECDTLDNNEIVATIKFTVYTSSELQMRRSSLPATDAALIFVLTIGVIICVFIIFLLIFIIINWAAVKAFWGAKSSTPEVQSEQSSVRYKDSTSLDQLPTEMPGEDDALSEWNE
;
A
#
# COMPACT_ATOMS: atom_id res chain seq x y z
N MET A 1 4.77 -68.44 75.45
CA MET A 1 5.22 -68.14 74.10
C MET A 1 4.16 -67.20 73.46
N LEU A 2 4.50 -65.90 73.44
CA LEU A 2 3.61 -64.88 72.81
C LEU A 2 4.03 -64.67 71.36
N HIS A 3 3.14 -64.97 70.42
CA HIS A 3 3.32 -64.62 69.02
C HIS A 3 2.81 -63.22 68.80
N ILE A 4 3.75 -62.30 68.47
CA ILE A 4 3.43 -60.95 68.04
C ILE A 4 3.19 -61.00 66.56
N ASN A 5 1.96 -60.72 66.21
CA ASN A 5 1.51 -60.61 64.77
C ASN A 5 1.88 -59.22 64.31
N GLN A 6 2.89 -59.12 63.43
CA GLN A 6 3.24 -57.85 62.75
C GLN A 6 2.24 -57.61 61.60
N GLY A 7 1.32 -56.70 61.82
CA GLY A 7 0.44 -56.18 60.76
C GLY A 7 1.24 -55.34 59.76
N THR A 8 1.38 -55.82 58.55
CA THR A 8 1.90 -55.08 57.41
C THR A 8 0.93 -53.95 57.06
N MET A 9 1.27 -52.72 57.38
CA MET A 9 0.58 -51.53 56.92
C MET A 9 0.87 -51.36 55.44
N SER A 10 -0.17 -51.57 54.54
CA SER A 10 -0.11 -51.15 53.16
C SER A 10 -0.12 -49.64 53.05
N PRO A 11 0.73 -49.05 52.20
CA PRO A 11 0.72 -47.59 51.99
C PRO A 11 -0.59 -47.15 51.40
N PRO A 12 -1.09 -45.98 51.76
CA PRO A 12 -2.37 -45.45 51.21
C PRO A 12 -2.24 -45.25 49.70
N LEU A 13 -3.18 -45.81 48.95
CA LEU A 13 -3.37 -45.55 47.55
C LEU A 13 -3.65 -44.06 47.37
N VAL A 14 -2.65 -43.33 46.83
CA VAL A 14 -2.83 -41.97 46.38
C VAL A 14 -3.84 -42.00 45.20
N PRO A 15 -4.99 -41.35 45.33
CA PRO A 15 -5.91 -41.31 44.18
C PRO A 15 -5.24 -40.59 43.04
N ASN A 16 -5.05 -41.31 41.94
CA ASN A 16 -4.58 -40.75 40.69
C ASN A 16 -5.62 -39.70 40.25
N ARG A 17 -5.41 -38.45 40.66
CA ARG A 17 -6.19 -37.30 40.22
C ARG A 17 -5.87 -37.14 38.76
N ASN A 18 -6.75 -37.64 37.89
CA ASN A 18 -6.77 -37.28 36.48
C ASN A 18 -7.01 -35.76 36.41
N VAL A 19 -5.92 -35.00 36.40
CA VAL A 19 -5.95 -33.58 36.14
C VAL A 19 -6.44 -33.43 34.71
N VAL A 20 -7.68 -33.04 34.57
CA VAL A 20 -8.24 -32.67 33.26
C VAL A 20 -7.37 -31.53 32.78
N LYS A 21 -6.55 -31.81 31.76
CA LYS A 21 -5.74 -30.78 31.12
C LYS A 21 -6.69 -29.90 30.30
N GLU A 22 -6.92 -28.69 30.78
CA GLU A 22 -7.65 -27.71 30.02
C GLU A 22 -6.78 -27.24 28.85
N VAL A 23 -7.33 -27.34 27.63
CA VAL A 23 -6.65 -27.00 26.39
C VAL A 23 -7.35 -25.78 25.79
N GLU A 24 -6.58 -24.74 25.52
CA GLU A 24 -7.04 -23.54 24.82
C GLU A 24 -6.44 -23.53 23.40
N PHE A 25 -7.26 -23.21 22.42
CA PHE A 25 -6.83 -23.12 21.03
C PHE A 25 -6.59 -21.66 20.66
N GLY A 26 -5.42 -21.37 20.12
CA GLY A 26 -5.08 -20.08 19.54
C GLY A 26 -5.88 -19.80 18.26
N MET A 27 -5.78 -18.57 17.77
CA MET A 27 -6.38 -18.17 16.50
C MET A 27 -5.67 -18.83 15.33
N CYS A 28 -6.40 -19.15 14.27
CA CYS A 28 -5.81 -19.67 13.04
C CYS A 28 -4.98 -18.57 12.34
N THR A 29 -3.78 -18.89 11.87
CA THR A 29 -2.85 -17.91 11.26
C THR A 29 -3.28 -17.37 9.91
N VAL A 30 -4.32 -17.96 9.31
CA VAL A 30 -4.80 -17.57 7.98
C VAL A 30 -6.20 -16.98 8.03
N THR A 31 -6.47 -16.07 7.12
CA THR A 31 -7.80 -15.46 6.92
C THR A 31 -8.72 -16.34 6.12
N CYS A 32 -8.17 -17.26 5.30
CA CYS A 32 -8.92 -18.28 4.54
C CYS A 32 -8.03 -19.48 4.24
N GLY A 33 -8.65 -20.63 3.94
CA GLY A 33 -7.95 -21.86 3.61
C GLY A 33 -7.39 -22.58 4.81
N ILE A 34 -6.24 -23.23 4.64
CA ILE A 34 -5.56 -24.01 5.68
C ILE A 34 -4.44 -23.19 6.31
N GLY A 35 -4.44 -23.12 7.62
CA GLY A 35 -3.40 -22.48 8.42
C GLY A 35 -2.94 -23.34 9.57
N VAL A 36 -2.27 -22.72 10.52
CA VAL A 36 -1.86 -23.36 11.76
C VAL A 36 -2.35 -22.57 12.96
N ARG A 37 -2.57 -23.25 14.07
CA ARG A 37 -2.90 -22.63 15.35
C ARG A 37 -2.11 -23.27 16.46
N GLU A 38 -1.86 -22.53 17.50
CA GLU A 38 -1.22 -23.01 18.71
C GLU A 38 -2.25 -23.67 19.62
N VAL A 39 -1.84 -24.78 20.22
CA VAL A 39 -2.59 -25.46 21.27
C VAL A 39 -1.87 -25.22 22.59
N MET A 40 -2.54 -24.53 23.50
CA MET A 40 -1.99 -24.12 24.78
C MET A 40 -2.63 -24.93 25.93
N LEU A 41 -1.83 -25.28 26.93
CA LEU A 41 -2.33 -25.74 28.21
C LEU A 41 -2.51 -24.56 29.16
N THR A 42 -3.64 -24.53 29.86
CA THR A 42 -3.93 -23.53 30.89
C THR A 42 -3.62 -24.02 32.31
N ASN A 43 -3.27 -25.32 32.47
CA ASN A 43 -2.87 -25.92 33.73
C ASN A 43 -1.82 -26.99 33.49
N GLY A 44 -0.81 -27.06 34.40
CA GLY A 44 0.20 -28.10 34.38
C GLY A 44 1.36 -27.85 33.42
N CYS A 45 1.67 -26.60 33.15
CA CYS A 45 2.85 -26.21 32.40
C CYS A 45 4.13 -26.46 33.18
N PRO A 46 5.24 -26.86 32.52
CA PRO A 46 6.54 -26.99 33.16
C PRO A 46 7.01 -25.60 33.63
N GLY A 47 7.66 -25.54 34.82
CA GLY A 47 8.19 -24.29 35.37
C GLY A 47 7.15 -23.41 36.11
N GLY A 48 5.91 -23.87 36.30
CA GLY A 48 4.87 -23.12 37.03
C GLY A 48 4.24 -21.98 36.26
N GLU A 49 4.39 -21.95 34.93
CA GLU A 49 3.74 -20.99 34.04
C GLU A 49 2.23 -21.23 33.98
N SER A 50 1.45 -20.16 33.89
CA SER A 50 0.01 -20.23 33.80
C SER A 50 -0.50 -20.75 32.45
N LYS A 51 0.26 -20.53 31.36
CA LYS A 51 -0.04 -21.00 30.00
C LYS A 51 1.24 -21.41 29.28
N CYS A 52 1.19 -22.49 28.51
CA CYS A 52 2.31 -22.91 27.67
C CYS A 52 1.79 -23.52 26.35
N VAL A 53 2.55 -23.30 25.28
CA VAL A 53 2.26 -23.90 23.95
C VAL A 53 2.77 -25.35 23.99
N VAL A 54 1.88 -26.30 23.71
CA VAL A 54 2.19 -27.75 23.73
C VAL A 54 2.48 -28.27 22.34
N ARG A 55 1.72 -27.77 21.37
CA ARG A 55 1.84 -28.15 19.97
C ARG A 55 1.25 -27.10 19.05
N VAL A 56 1.61 -27.20 17.79
CA VAL A 56 0.98 -26.48 16.69
C VAL A 56 0.19 -27.49 15.87
N GLU A 57 -1.02 -27.16 15.55
CA GLU A 57 -1.87 -28.04 14.72
C GLU A 57 -2.43 -27.27 13.54
N GLU A 58 -2.83 -28.02 12.51
CA GLU A 58 -3.48 -27.46 11.34
C GLU A 58 -4.89 -26.96 11.70
N CYS A 59 -5.27 -25.81 11.16
CA CYS A 59 -6.60 -25.24 11.32
C CYS A 59 -7.17 -24.83 9.96
N ARG A 60 -8.49 -24.73 9.89
CA ARG A 60 -9.20 -24.31 8.68
C ARG A 60 -9.85 -22.96 8.92
N GLY A 61 -9.56 -22.02 8.03
CA GLY A 61 -10.28 -20.76 7.88
C GLY A 61 -11.50 -20.90 6.98
N PRO A 62 -12.17 -19.81 6.62
CA PRO A 62 -13.21 -19.79 5.59
C PRO A 62 -12.68 -20.34 4.25
N ILE A 63 -13.54 -21.01 3.49
CA ILE A 63 -13.19 -21.54 2.17
C ILE A 63 -13.05 -20.39 1.15
N ASP A 64 -13.96 -19.42 1.18
CA ASP A 64 -13.97 -18.29 0.25
C ASP A 64 -12.91 -17.25 0.68
N CYS A 65 -11.89 -17.11 -0.15
CA CYS A 65 -10.82 -16.12 0.00
C CYS A 65 -11.14 -14.77 -0.69
N GLY A 66 -12.30 -14.67 -1.33
CA GLY A 66 -12.74 -13.49 -2.04
C GLY A 66 -11.96 -13.21 -3.33
N TRP A 67 -11.77 -11.93 -3.65
CA TRP A 67 -11.07 -11.50 -4.86
C TRP A 67 -9.57 -11.31 -4.59
N GLY A 68 -8.76 -12.05 -5.33
CA GLY A 68 -7.31 -12.00 -5.26
C GLY A 68 -6.69 -11.00 -6.24
N LYS A 69 -5.41 -10.75 -6.04
CA LYS A 69 -4.58 -9.97 -6.98
C LYS A 69 -3.70 -10.91 -7.77
N PRO A 70 -3.52 -10.66 -9.09
CA PRO A 70 -2.56 -11.39 -9.89
C PRO A 70 -1.14 -11.29 -9.33
N ILE A 71 -0.32 -12.35 -9.50
CA ILE A 71 1.11 -12.30 -9.13
C ILE A 71 1.95 -11.47 -10.10
N SER A 72 1.54 -11.42 -11.36
CA SER A 72 2.15 -10.51 -12.34
C SER A 72 1.15 -10.11 -13.41
N GLU A 73 1.26 -8.88 -13.89
CA GLU A 73 0.41 -8.31 -14.94
C GLU A 73 1.24 -7.62 -16.01
N SER A 74 1.08 -8.06 -17.25
CA SER A 74 1.54 -7.36 -18.44
C SER A 74 0.35 -6.86 -19.26
N LEU A 75 0.60 -6.15 -20.35
CA LEU A 75 -0.45 -5.73 -21.30
C LEU A 75 -1.02 -6.92 -22.08
N GLU A 76 -0.25 -7.99 -22.24
CA GLU A 76 -0.63 -9.15 -23.04
C GLU A 76 -1.16 -10.29 -22.19
N SER A 77 -0.58 -10.53 -21.00
CA SER A 77 -0.90 -11.66 -20.16
C SER A 77 -0.92 -11.32 -18.68
N VAL A 78 -1.55 -12.21 -17.92
CA VAL A 78 -1.69 -12.16 -16.46
C VAL A 78 -1.34 -13.52 -15.89
N ARG A 79 -0.55 -13.55 -14.80
CA ARG A 79 -0.27 -14.76 -14.06
C ARG A 79 -1.07 -14.79 -12.77
N LEU A 80 -1.88 -15.82 -12.62
CA LEU A 80 -2.77 -16.05 -11.48
C LEU A 80 -2.26 -17.23 -10.67
N ALA A 81 -2.32 -17.13 -9.35
CA ALA A 81 -1.91 -18.19 -8.44
C ALA A 81 -3.06 -18.57 -7.51
N CYS A 82 -3.30 -19.86 -7.36
CA CYS A 82 -4.20 -20.40 -6.35
C CYS A 82 -3.66 -20.17 -4.94
N ILE A 83 -4.50 -20.37 -3.94
CA ILE A 83 -4.08 -20.40 -2.53
C ILE A 83 -3.31 -21.71 -2.27
N HIS A 84 -2.31 -21.64 -1.40
CA HIS A 84 -1.47 -22.79 -1.01
C HIS A 84 -0.65 -23.38 -2.16
N THR A 85 0.03 -22.52 -2.93
CA THR A 85 0.98 -22.94 -3.96
C THR A 85 2.26 -23.55 -3.32
N SER A 86 2.09 -24.62 -2.56
CA SER A 86 3.23 -25.24 -1.89
C SER A 86 4.02 -26.15 -2.86
N PRO A 87 5.36 -26.24 -2.73
CA PRO A 87 6.17 -27.20 -3.48
C PRO A 87 5.86 -28.66 -3.10
N LEU A 88 5.21 -28.90 -1.98
CA LEU A 88 4.73 -30.22 -1.59
C LEU A 88 3.41 -30.49 -2.35
N ASN A 89 3.39 -31.47 -3.25
CA ASN A 89 2.26 -31.89 -4.09
C ASN A 89 1.06 -32.44 -3.28
N ARG A 90 0.73 -31.77 -2.17
CA ARG A 90 -0.40 -32.14 -1.32
C ARG A 90 -1.73 -31.72 -1.95
N PHE A 91 -1.74 -30.54 -2.58
CA PHE A 91 -2.95 -29.91 -3.08
C PHE A 91 -3.14 -30.19 -4.58
N LYS A 92 -4.41 -30.32 -4.97
CA LYS A 92 -4.85 -30.30 -6.36
C LYS A 92 -5.54 -28.97 -6.63
N TYR A 93 -5.51 -28.53 -7.87
CA TYR A 93 -6.07 -27.24 -8.27
C TYR A 93 -7.08 -27.44 -9.39
N MET A 94 -8.16 -26.68 -9.33
CA MET A 94 -9.18 -26.67 -10.35
C MET A 94 -9.53 -25.25 -10.73
N TRP A 95 -9.24 -24.90 -11.97
CA TRP A 95 -9.54 -23.59 -12.52
C TRP A 95 -10.87 -23.58 -13.23
N LYS A 96 -11.63 -22.50 -13.01
CA LYS A 96 -12.92 -22.27 -13.65
C LYS A 96 -12.93 -20.88 -14.28
N LEU A 97 -13.44 -20.79 -15.50
CA LEU A 97 -13.78 -19.52 -16.14
C LEU A 97 -15.23 -19.18 -15.76
N LEU A 98 -15.39 -18.06 -15.06
CA LEU A 98 -16.69 -17.56 -14.66
C LEU A 98 -17.28 -16.73 -15.80
N ARG A 99 -18.52 -17.01 -16.17
CA ARG A 99 -19.28 -16.28 -17.17
C ARG A 99 -20.52 -15.65 -16.52
N PRO A 100 -20.82 -14.38 -16.80
CA PRO A 100 -22.07 -13.79 -16.37
C PRO A 100 -23.23 -14.60 -17.00
N ASP A 101 -24.24 -14.91 -16.20
CA ASP A 101 -25.48 -15.60 -16.59
C ASP A 101 -25.33 -16.99 -17.22
N GLN A 102 -24.15 -17.61 -17.10
CA GLN A 102 -23.89 -18.96 -17.62
C GLN A 102 -23.16 -19.82 -16.59
N GLN A 103 -23.21 -21.11 -16.78
CA GLN A 103 -22.46 -22.06 -15.97
C GLN A 103 -20.96 -21.87 -16.19
N SER A 104 -20.20 -21.90 -15.11
CA SER A 104 -18.72 -21.79 -15.16
C SER A 104 -18.12 -22.96 -15.95
N ILE A 105 -17.07 -22.68 -16.70
CA ILE A 105 -16.35 -23.69 -17.49
C ILE A 105 -15.10 -24.09 -16.73
N VAL A 106 -14.98 -25.40 -16.45
CA VAL A 106 -13.76 -25.95 -15.85
C VAL A 106 -12.67 -26.03 -16.91
N LEU A 107 -11.50 -25.48 -16.59
CA LEU A 107 -10.33 -25.54 -17.45
C LEU A 107 -9.59 -26.87 -17.27
N VAL A 108 -8.93 -27.33 -18.33
CA VAL A 108 -8.15 -28.57 -18.30
C VAL A 108 -6.83 -28.42 -17.50
N ASN A 109 -6.37 -27.19 -17.31
CA ASN A 109 -5.13 -26.91 -16.59
C ASN A 109 -5.34 -27.02 -15.07
N ASP A 110 -4.58 -27.89 -14.43
CA ASP A 110 -4.59 -28.19 -12.99
C ASP A 110 -3.38 -27.63 -12.24
N SER A 111 -2.62 -26.74 -12.87
CA SER A 111 -1.44 -26.12 -12.27
C SER A 111 -1.84 -25.11 -11.18
N ALA A 112 -1.02 -25.01 -10.14
CA ALA A 112 -1.19 -24.01 -9.07
C ALA A 112 -1.12 -22.55 -9.59
N ILE A 113 -0.45 -22.35 -10.70
CA ILE A 113 -0.28 -21.05 -11.36
C ILE A 113 -0.63 -21.22 -12.82
N ILE A 114 -1.49 -20.34 -13.34
CA ILE A 114 -1.82 -20.27 -14.75
C ILE A 114 -1.43 -18.91 -15.33
N GLU A 115 -1.11 -18.91 -16.61
CA GLU A 115 -0.93 -17.69 -17.38
C GLU A 115 -2.07 -17.56 -18.38
N VAL A 116 -2.77 -16.42 -18.30
CA VAL A 116 -3.94 -16.11 -19.12
C VAL A 116 -3.64 -14.92 -20.00
N ARG A 117 -3.94 -15.02 -21.31
CA ARG A 117 -3.88 -13.88 -22.22
C ARG A 117 -5.10 -12.99 -22.03
N ARG A 118 -4.89 -11.69 -22.21
CA ARG A 118 -5.99 -10.72 -22.15
C ARG A 118 -6.80 -10.79 -23.43
N GLU A 119 -8.12 -10.72 -23.26
CA GLU A 119 -9.06 -10.70 -24.36
C GLU A 119 -9.70 -9.33 -24.54
N SER A 120 -10.57 -9.21 -25.52
CA SER A 120 -11.31 -7.98 -25.84
C SER A 120 -12.32 -7.56 -24.77
N HIS A 121 -12.68 -8.48 -23.85
CA HIS A 121 -13.60 -8.23 -22.75
C HIS A 121 -12.99 -8.79 -21.44
N PRO A 122 -13.38 -8.23 -20.29
CA PRO A 122 -12.85 -8.70 -19.01
C PRO A 122 -13.34 -10.12 -18.72
N LEU A 123 -12.45 -10.94 -18.18
CA LEU A 123 -12.71 -12.33 -17.79
C LEU A 123 -12.58 -12.48 -16.29
N ALA A 124 -13.38 -13.35 -15.70
CA ALA A 124 -13.26 -13.73 -14.30
C ALA A 124 -12.87 -15.20 -14.20
N PHE A 125 -11.90 -15.47 -13.34
CA PHE A 125 -11.42 -16.82 -13.06
C PHE A 125 -11.60 -17.15 -11.59
N GLU A 126 -11.84 -18.41 -11.31
CA GLU A 126 -11.91 -18.96 -9.97
C GLU A 126 -10.97 -20.14 -9.87
N CYS A 127 -10.19 -20.19 -8.79
CA CYS A 127 -9.37 -21.35 -8.46
C CYS A 127 -9.87 -21.99 -7.17
N ASP A 128 -10.19 -23.28 -7.24
CA ASP A 128 -10.41 -24.13 -6.08
C ASP A 128 -9.13 -24.89 -5.76
N THR A 129 -8.68 -24.77 -4.53
CA THR A 129 -7.62 -25.61 -3.97
C THR A 129 -8.26 -26.78 -3.24
N LEU A 130 -7.86 -27.99 -3.59
CA LEU A 130 -8.40 -29.22 -3.02
C LEU A 130 -7.35 -29.96 -2.20
N ASP A 131 -7.74 -30.42 -1.02
CA ASP A 131 -6.99 -31.35 -0.19
C ASP A 131 -7.82 -32.65 -0.07
N ASN A 132 -7.28 -33.78 -0.51
CA ASN A 132 -7.99 -35.07 -0.53
C ASN A 132 -9.36 -35.01 -1.22
N ASN A 133 -9.50 -34.27 -2.31
CA ASN A 133 -10.71 -34.00 -3.09
C ASN A 133 -11.77 -33.16 -2.34
N GLU A 134 -11.45 -32.57 -1.19
CA GLU A 134 -12.27 -31.58 -0.51
C GLU A 134 -11.77 -30.17 -0.83
N ILE A 135 -12.66 -29.24 -1.18
CA ILE A 135 -12.29 -27.84 -1.41
C ILE A 135 -11.93 -27.20 -0.07
N VAL A 136 -10.70 -26.72 0.03
CA VAL A 136 -10.17 -26.08 1.24
C VAL A 136 -10.02 -24.57 1.09
N ALA A 137 -9.88 -24.08 -0.14
CA ALA A 137 -9.85 -22.64 -0.43
C ALA A 137 -10.34 -22.37 -1.84
N THR A 138 -11.05 -21.26 -2.02
CA THR A 138 -11.51 -20.75 -3.31
C THR A 138 -11.13 -19.28 -3.43
N ILE A 139 -10.47 -18.91 -4.52
CA ILE A 139 -10.07 -17.52 -4.80
C ILE A 139 -10.51 -17.12 -6.21
N LYS A 140 -10.98 -15.87 -6.34
CA LYS A 140 -11.47 -15.30 -7.61
C LYS A 140 -10.54 -14.21 -8.10
N PHE A 141 -10.45 -14.09 -9.42
CA PHE A 141 -9.64 -13.08 -10.08
C PHE A 141 -10.41 -12.41 -11.20
N THR A 142 -10.19 -11.11 -11.38
CA THR A 142 -10.66 -10.39 -12.57
C THR A 142 -9.47 -10.07 -13.45
N VAL A 143 -9.52 -10.50 -14.70
CA VAL A 143 -8.54 -10.19 -15.74
C VAL A 143 -9.14 -9.09 -16.62
N TYR A 144 -8.62 -7.87 -16.47
CA TYR A 144 -9.06 -6.71 -17.25
C TYR A 144 -8.51 -6.74 -18.67
N THR A 145 -9.17 -6.05 -19.57
CA THR A 145 -8.67 -5.83 -20.94
C THR A 145 -7.40 -4.97 -20.90
N SER A 146 -6.62 -4.96 -21.99
CA SER A 146 -5.41 -4.14 -22.08
C SER A 146 -5.72 -2.64 -21.96
N SER A 147 -6.83 -2.19 -22.55
CA SER A 147 -7.29 -0.80 -22.46
C SER A 147 -7.72 -0.39 -21.05
N GLU A 148 -8.49 -1.24 -20.36
CA GLU A 148 -8.88 -0.99 -18.97
C GLU A 148 -7.68 -0.97 -18.01
N LEU A 149 -6.69 -1.85 -18.25
CA LEU A 149 -5.46 -1.85 -17.47
C LEU A 149 -4.66 -0.56 -17.65
N GLN A 150 -4.57 -0.06 -18.91
CA GLN A 150 -3.93 1.22 -19.20
C GLN A 150 -4.66 2.38 -18.52
N MET A 151 -5.99 2.43 -18.60
CA MET A 151 -6.78 3.45 -17.89
C MET A 151 -6.57 3.39 -16.38
N ARG A 152 -6.56 2.20 -15.79
CA ARG A 152 -6.31 2.03 -14.35
C ARG A 152 -4.90 2.47 -13.96
N ARG A 153 -3.89 2.18 -14.78
CA ARG A 153 -2.51 2.64 -14.54
C ARG A 153 -2.37 4.14 -14.69
N SER A 154 -3.07 4.74 -15.66
CA SER A 154 -3.07 6.19 -15.86
C SER A 154 -3.94 6.93 -14.84
N SER A 155 -4.97 6.29 -14.31
CA SER A 155 -5.85 6.83 -13.25
C SER A 155 -5.32 6.63 -11.84
N LEU A 156 -4.28 5.80 -11.65
CA LEU A 156 -3.49 5.85 -10.43
C LEU A 156 -2.89 7.25 -10.33
N PRO A 157 -3.33 8.04 -9.36
CA PRO A 157 -3.17 9.47 -9.47
C PRO A 157 -1.69 9.85 -9.48
N ALA A 158 -1.36 10.78 -10.35
CA ALA A 158 -0.19 11.64 -10.19
C ALA A 158 -0.16 12.37 -8.82
N THR A 159 -1.11 12.08 -7.93
CA THR A 159 -1.19 12.58 -6.55
C THR A 159 0.08 12.30 -5.77
N ASP A 160 0.69 11.12 -5.91
CA ASP A 160 1.93 10.84 -5.20
C ASP A 160 3.10 11.68 -5.76
N ALA A 161 3.19 11.81 -7.08
CA ALA A 161 4.19 12.66 -7.72
C ALA A 161 3.91 14.15 -7.43
N ALA A 162 2.66 14.60 -7.50
CA ALA A 162 2.26 15.96 -7.15
C ALA A 162 2.49 16.26 -5.67
N LEU A 163 2.21 15.31 -4.78
CA LEU A 163 2.40 15.45 -3.34
C LEU A 163 3.89 15.52 -2.99
N ILE A 164 4.74 14.67 -3.60
CA ILE A 164 6.19 14.73 -3.47
C ILE A 164 6.71 16.07 -4.00
N PHE A 165 6.20 16.55 -5.13
CA PHE A 165 6.60 17.82 -5.72
C PHE A 165 6.25 19.01 -4.82
N VAL A 166 5.03 19.03 -4.26
CA VAL A 166 4.59 20.07 -3.31
C VAL A 166 5.42 20.03 -2.03
N LEU A 167 5.70 18.84 -1.50
CA LEU A 167 6.55 18.69 -0.31
C LEU A 167 7.98 19.16 -0.56
N THR A 168 8.58 18.81 -1.70
CA THR A 168 9.96 19.22 -2.03
C THR A 168 10.07 20.74 -2.22
N ILE A 169 9.11 21.36 -2.93
CA ILE A 169 9.07 22.83 -3.07
C ILE A 169 8.85 23.49 -1.70
N GLY A 170 7.96 22.94 -0.87
CA GLY A 170 7.72 23.45 0.49
C GLY A 170 8.99 23.45 1.35
N VAL A 171 9.77 22.37 1.32
CA VAL A 171 11.04 22.27 2.04
C VAL A 171 12.05 23.29 1.52
N ILE A 172 12.17 23.46 0.20
CA ILE A 172 13.08 24.45 -0.40
C ILE A 172 12.72 25.86 0.05
N ILE A 173 11.43 26.22 0.01
CA ILE A 173 10.94 27.54 0.45
C ILE A 173 11.25 27.76 1.95
N CYS A 174 11.00 26.76 2.80
CA CYS A 174 11.32 26.85 4.23
C CYS A 174 12.81 27.09 4.48
N VAL A 175 13.68 26.38 3.76
CA VAL A 175 15.13 26.57 3.86
C VAL A 175 15.53 27.99 3.44
N PHE A 176 14.97 28.49 2.34
CA PHE A 176 15.20 29.87 1.90
C PHE A 176 14.75 30.89 2.93
N ILE A 177 13.58 30.72 3.54
CA ILE A 177 13.10 31.64 4.60
C ILE A 177 14.05 31.62 5.80
N ILE A 178 14.53 30.46 6.23
CA ILE A 178 15.46 30.31 7.33
C ILE A 178 16.77 31.06 7.01
N PHE A 179 17.32 30.88 5.80
CA PHE A 179 18.52 31.60 5.38
C PHE A 179 18.32 33.11 5.35
N LEU A 180 17.16 33.59 4.85
CA LEU A 180 16.82 35.03 4.89
C LEU A 180 16.75 35.57 6.32
N LEU A 181 16.14 34.82 7.23
CA LEU A 181 16.06 35.22 8.65
C LEU A 181 17.44 35.27 9.29
N ILE A 182 18.28 34.27 9.05
CA ILE A 182 19.68 34.27 9.53
C ILE A 182 20.45 35.46 8.95
N PHE A 183 20.30 35.73 7.64
CA PHE A 183 20.94 36.88 6.98
C PHE A 183 20.49 38.21 7.58
N ILE A 184 19.19 38.37 7.85
CA ILE A 184 18.63 39.57 8.50
C ILE A 184 19.19 39.73 9.92
N ILE A 185 19.31 38.63 10.69
CA ILE A 185 19.84 38.66 12.05
C ILE A 185 21.32 39.06 12.05
N ILE A 186 22.13 38.45 11.16
CA ILE A 186 23.57 38.76 11.06
C ILE A 186 23.80 40.19 10.56
N ASN A 187 23.00 40.64 9.59
CA ASN A 187 23.14 41.94 8.98
C ASN A 187 22.16 42.99 9.54
N TRP A 188 21.69 42.80 10.78
CA TRP A 188 20.67 43.67 11.40
C TRP A 188 20.99 45.15 11.34
N ALA A 189 22.27 45.48 11.51
CA ALA A 189 22.75 46.87 11.43
C ALA A 189 22.53 47.48 10.03
N ALA A 190 22.81 46.74 8.97
CA ALA A 190 22.60 47.14 7.58
C ALA A 190 21.11 47.24 7.23
N VAL A 191 20.32 46.32 7.70
CA VAL A 191 18.84 46.27 7.49
C VAL A 191 18.20 47.48 8.18
N LYS A 192 18.63 47.80 9.41
CA LYS A 192 18.14 48.98 10.14
C LYS A 192 18.53 50.29 9.45
N ALA A 193 19.75 50.39 8.87
CA ALA A 193 20.17 51.54 8.10
C ALA A 193 19.32 51.71 6.82
N PHE A 194 18.98 50.65 6.14
CA PHE A 194 18.15 50.68 4.93
C PHE A 194 16.69 51.10 5.23
N TRP A 195 16.11 50.63 6.35
CA TRP A 195 14.74 51.00 6.76
C TRP A 195 14.73 52.43 7.37
N GLY A 196 15.78 52.85 8.05
CA GLY A 196 15.92 54.21 8.60
C GLY A 196 16.08 55.29 7.54
N ALA A 197 16.67 54.96 6.40
CA ALA A 197 16.85 55.92 5.29
C ALA A 197 15.54 56.25 4.53
N LYS A 198 14.47 55.48 4.76
CA LYS A 198 13.19 55.67 4.07
C LYS A 198 12.18 56.54 4.81
N SER A 199 12.53 57.03 6.01
CA SER A 199 11.66 57.87 6.84
C SER A 199 12.18 59.30 7.07
N SER A 200 13.17 59.76 6.29
CA SER A 200 13.55 61.20 6.28
C SER A 200 13.01 61.84 5.01
N THR A 201 11.79 62.34 5.08
CA THR A 201 11.27 63.36 4.17
C THR A 201 12.06 64.64 4.41
N PRO A 202 12.74 65.25 3.45
CA PRO A 202 13.29 66.55 3.60
C PRO A 202 12.16 67.59 3.51
N GLU A 203 11.92 68.31 4.59
CA GLU A 203 11.17 69.54 4.55
C GLU A 203 11.86 70.54 3.61
N VAL A 204 11.01 71.12 2.78
CA VAL A 204 11.29 72.18 1.84
C VAL A 204 11.72 73.42 2.60
N GLN A 205 12.95 73.86 2.36
CA GLN A 205 13.28 75.27 2.58
C GLN A 205 13.70 75.84 1.25
N SER A 206 12.83 76.74 0.81
CA SER A 206 12.97 77.62 -0.32
C SER A 206 14.12 78.64 -0.09
N GLU A 207 15.05 78.80 -1.03
CA GLU A 207 15.54 80.07 -1.44
C GLU A 207 16.07 80.06 -2.88
N GLN A 208 15.46 80.76 -3.62
CA GLN A 208 15.55 81.67 -4.74
C GLN A 208 16.98 81.96 -5.26
N SER A 209 17.17 81.69 -6.55
CA SER A 209 17.75 82.63 -7.55
C SER A 209 18.09 81.88 -8.82
N SER A 210 17.34 82.10 -9.76
CA SER A 210 17.44 82.88 -11.00
C SER A 210 18.41 82.36 -12.10
N VAL A 211 17.79 82.15 -13.21
CA VAL A 211 18.12 82.56 -14.59
C VAL A 211 19.06 81.64 -15.41
N ARG A 212 18.60 81.08 -16.42
CA ARG A 212 18.72 81.34 -17.88
C ARG A 212 18.69 80.07 -18.73
N TYR A 213 17.62 79.85 -19.40
CA TYR A 213 17.30 79.94 -20.80
C TYR A 213 18.32 79.30 -21.79
N LYS A 214 17.87 78.28 -22.50
CA LYS A 214 17.79 78.07 -23.95
C LYS A 214 17.51 76.58 -24.23
N ASP A 215 16.35 76.29 -24.71
CA ASP A 215 15.80 76.30 -26.06
C ASP A 215 16.41 75.22 -26.95
N SER A 216 15.53 74.46 -27.44
CA SER A 216 15.22 73.93 -28.79
C SER A 216 14.92 72.47 -28.80
N THR A 217 13.65 72.13 -28.97
CA THR A 217 13.04 71.63 -30.21
C THR A 217 13.58 70.24 -30.64
N SER A 218 12.83 69.23 -30.90
CA SER A 218 11.54 69.02 -31.50
C SER A 218 11.30 67.54 -31.63
N LEU A 219 10.03 67.15 -31.51
CA LEU A 219 9.32 66.32 -32.49
C LEU A 219 9.98 65.00 -32.86
N ASP A 220 9.34 63.87 -32.90
CA ASP A 220 8.03 63.49 -33.31
C ASP A 220 7.89 61.94 -33.25
N GLN A 221 6.74 61.56 -33.00
CA GLN A 221 6.00 60.47 -33.62
C GLN A 221 6.16 59.01 -33.18
N LEU A 222 5.12 58.59 -32.49
CA LEU A 222 4.39 57.35 -32.66
C LEU A 222 3.94 57.18 -34.13
N PRO A 223 3.69 56.00 -34.71
CA PRO A 223 2.66 55.08 -34.23
C PRO A 223 2.90 53.58 -34.55
N THR A 224 2.12 52.70 -33.85
CA THR A 224 1.15 51.74 -34.34
C THR A 224 1.61 50.71 -35.35
N GLU A 225 1.48 49.40 -35.05
CA GLU A 225 0.46 48.47 -35.52
C GLU A 225 0.86 47.01 -35.28
N MET A 226 -0.04 46.26 -34.74
CA MET A 226 -0.26 44.85 -35.06
C MET A 226 -0.95 44.79 -36.43
N PRO A 227 -1.00 43.75 -37.25
CA PRO A 227 -1.52 42.42 -36.90
C PRO A 227 -1.00 41.25 -37.75
N GLY A 228 -1.67 40.08 -37.63
CA GLY A 228 -1.77 38.99 -38.61
C GLY A 228 -1.24 37.69 -38.07
N GLU A 229 -2.03 36.75 -37.53
CA GLU A 229 -2.87 35.76 -38.25
C GLU A 229 -2.20 35.21 -39.51
N ASP A 230 -1.98 33.88 -39.49
CA ASP A 230 -2.60 32.92 -40.40
C ASP A 230 -1.96 31.53 -40.29
N ASP A 231 -2.82 30.57 -40.07
CA ASP A 231 -2.99 29.24 -40.64
C ASP A 231 -1.81 28.55 -41.37
N ALA A 232 -1.57 27.32 -41.03
CA ALA A 232 -1.47 26.24 -42.00
C ALA A 232 -1.65 24.86 -41.39
N LEU A 233 -2.77 24.27 -41.71
CA LEU A 233 -3.04 22.84 -41.82
C LEU A 233 -2.02 22.15 -42.76
N SER A 234 -1.62 20.93 -42.39
CA SER A 234 -1.37 19.79 -43.28
C SER A 234 -1.23 18.54 -42.39
N GLU A 235 -2.17 17.66 -42.27
CA GLU A 235 -2.58 16.58 -43.16
C GLU A 235 -1.37 15.85 -43.83
N TRP A 236 -1.15 14.59 -43.45
CA TRP A 236 -0.73 13.40 -44.22
C TRP A 236 -0.91 12.15 -43.38
N ASN A 237 -1.83 11.35 -43.68
CA ASN A 237 -1.95 10.02 -44.30
C ASN A 237 -0.61 9.27 -44.53
N GLU A 238 -0.44 8.12 -43.88
CA GLU A 238 -0.39 6.75 -44.39
C GLU A 238 -0.31 5.78 -43.22
#